data_b1f06f549c51a06e4dfef12e02cdc3ea
#
_entry.id   b1f06f549c51a06e4dfef12e02cdc3ea
#
_cell.length_a   1.000
_cell.length_b   1.000
_cell.length_c   1.000
_cell.angle_alpha   90.00
_cell.angle_beta   90.00
_cell.angle_gamma   90.00
#
_symmetry.space_group_name_H-M   'P 1'
#
loop_
_entity.id
_entity.type
_entity.pdbx_description
1 polymer ?
#
loop_
_entity_poly.entity_id
_entity_poly.type
_entity_poly.pdbx_seq_one_letter_code
_entity_poly.pdbx_strand_id
1 'polypeptide(L)'
;KENALHDRTYDVTGGLCENNDKFAVDRNLPRIDIGDYIYIHDTGAHGFSMGYNYNGKLRSAELLLREDGSVEMIRRAETPKDYFATFDFTGLFDDLK
;
A
#
# COMPACT_ATOMS: atom_id res chain seq x y z
N LYS A 1 8.73 6.07 -16.25
CA LYS A 1 9.61 7.29 -16.23
C LYS A 1 10.97 7.06 -15.55
N GLU A 2 11.52 5.87 -15.65
CA GLU A 2 12.78 5.53 -14.98
C GLU A 2 13.96 6.42 -15.40
N ASN A 3 14.01 6.78 -16.67
CA ASN A 3 15.11 7.54 -17.24
C ASN A 3 14.83 9.04 -17.39
N ALA A 4 13.71 9.52 -16.86
CA ALA A 4 13.36 10.93 -16.92
C ALA A 4 14.20 11.77 -15.97
N LEU A 5 14.37 13.06 -16.28
CA LEU A 5 15.11 13.98 -15.42
C LEU A 5 14.38 14.17 -14.07
N HIS A 6 15.15 14.19 -13.00
CA HIS A 6 14.65 14.42 -11.64
C HIS A 6 14.67 15.94 -11.36
N ASP A 7 13.79 16.67 -12.04
CA ASP A 7 13.75 18.13 -12.03
C ASP A 7 12.58 18.71 -11.24
N ARG A 8 11.82 17.86 -10.56
CA ARG A 8 10.69 18.28 -9.72
C ARG A 8 10.91 17.85 -8.28
N THR A 9 10.35 18.63 -7.36
CA THR A 9 10.45 18.34 -5.92
C THR A 9 9.06 17.97 -5.39
N TYR A 10 8.96 16.82 -4.74
CA TYR A 10 7.71 16.28 -4.20
C TYR A 10 7.84 15.84 -2.76
N ASP A 11 6.74 15.96 -2.02
CA ASP A 11 6.49 15.16 -0.83
C ASP A 11 5.68 13.95 -1.25
N VAL A 12 6.09 12.76 -0.80
CA VAL A 12 5.37 11.52 -1.09
C VAL A 12 4.65 11.11 0.18
N THR A 13 3.33 11.24 0.18
CA THR A 13 2.49 11.04 1.37
C THR A 13 1.44 9.97 1.14
N GLY A 14 0.90 9.42 2.24
CA GLY A 14 -0.30 8.61 2.22
C GLY A 14 -1.57 9.44 2.37
N GLY A 15 -2.69 8.76 2.49
CA GLY A 15 -4.01 9.39 2.61
C GLY A 15 -4.55 9.49 4.03
N LEU A 16 -3.75 9.21 5.05
CA LEU A 16 -4.19 9.24 6.44
C LEU A 16 -4.13 10.65 7.01
N CYS A 17 -4.96 10.92 8.01
CA CYS A 17 -4.93 12.17 8.75
C CYS A 17 -3.86 12.13 9.86
N GLU A 18 -2.64 11.82 9.46
CA GLU A 18 -1.46 11.66 10.34
C GLU A 18 -0.28 12.35 9.67
N ASN A 19 0.36 13.27 10.40
CA ASN A 19 1.47 14.09 9.86
C ASN A 19 2.67 13.26 9.41
N ASN A 20 2.86 12.08 10.00
CA ASN A 20 3.99 11.21 9.69
C ASN A 20 3.68 10.18 8.60
N ASP A 21 2.49 10.23 7.99
CA ASP A 21 2.10 9.32 6.91
C ASP A 21 2.73 9.77 5.59
N LYS A 22 4.04 9.64 5.51
CA LYS A 22 4.79 10.03 4.31
C LYS A 22 6.05 9.20 4.15
N PHE A 23 6.44 8.98 2.90
CA PHE A 23 7.67 8.28 2.55
C PHE A 23 8.83 9.23 2.31
N ALA A 24 8.56 10.43 1.84
CA ALA A 24 9.61 11.38 1.49
C ALA A 24 9.10 12.81 1.58
N VAL A 25 10.03 13.72 1.88
CA VAL A 25 9.81 15.16 1.91
C VAL A 25 10.87 15.82 1.03
N ASP A 26 10.46 16.75 0.19
CA ASP A 26 11.35 17.48 -0.73
C ASP A 26 12.21 16.56 -1.59
N ARG A 27 11.61 15.48 -2.10
CA ARG A 27 12.31 14.51 -2.94
C ARG A 27 12.33 14.96 -4.39
N ASN A 28 13.50 14.95 -5.00
CA ASN A 28 13.64 15.23 -6.42
C ASN A 28 13.23 14.00 -7.24
N LEU A 29 12.23 14.16 -8.08
CA LEU A 29 11.67 13.11 -8.91
C LEU A 29 11.34 13.67 -10.28
N PRO A 30 11.13 12.80 -11.29
CA PRO A 30 10.53 13.23 -12.54
C PRO A 30 9.13 13.77 -12.31
N ARG A 31 8.60 14.53 -13.27
CA ARG A 31 7.21 14.97 -13.21
C ARG A 31 6.27 13.78 -13.05
N ILE A 32 5.35 13.87 -12.09
CA ILE A 32 4.37 12.84 -11.76
C ILE A 32 2.98 13.33 -12.14
N ASP A 33 2.25 12.52 -12.87
CA ASP A 33 0.85 12.77 -13.25
C ASP A 33 -0.06 11.76 -12.54
N ILE A 34 -1.36 12.09 -12.45
CA ILE A 34 -2.36 11.17 -11.93
C ILE A 34 -2.36 9.90 -12.79
N GLY A 35 -2.32 8.74 -12.16
CA GLY A 35 -2.24 7.44 -12.82
C GLY A 35 -0.83 6.89 -12.92
N ASP A 36 0.19 7.67 -12.61
CA ASP A 36 1.57 7.17 -12.53
C ASP A 36 1.74 6.26 -11.32
N TYR A 37 2.66 5.31 -11.44
CA TYR A 37 3.03 4.40 -10.35
C TYR A 37 4.29 4.89 -9.67
N ILE A 38 4.32 4.73 -8.35
CA ILE A 38 5.53 4.96 -7.55
C ILE A 38 6.07 3.61 -7.11
N TYR A 39 7.37 3.42 -7.32
CA TYR A 39 8.05 2.20 -6.96
C TYR A 39 9.03 2.48 -5.81
N ILE A 40 8.75 1.88 -4.64
CA ILE A 40 9.57 2.05 -3.44
C ILE A 40 10.41 0.80 -3.27
N HIS A 41 11.73 0.97 -3.38
CA HIS A 41 12.67 -0.14 -3.34
C HIS A 41 12.90 -0.64 -1.92
N ASP A 42 13.26 -1.93 -1.80
CA ASP A 42 13.77 -2.56 -0.58
C ASP A 42 12.82 -2.50 0.61
N THR A 43 11.51 -2.58 0.35
CA THR A 43 10.48 -2.52 1.39
C THR A 43 9.72 -3.82 1.60
N GLY A 44 9.98 -4.86 0.79
CA GLY A 44 9.17 -6.08 0.78
C GLY A 44 9.10 -6.80 2.13
N ALA A 45 10.25 -6.97 2.79
CA ALA A 45 10.31 -7.68 4.07
C ALA A 45 9.74 -6.86 5.23
N HIS A 46 9.61 -5.55 5.07
CA HIS A 46 9.27 -4.62 6.14
C HIS A 46 7.88 -4.00 5.97
N GLY A 47 7.50 -3.72 4.73
CA GLY A 47 6.32 -2.92 4.42
C GLY A 47 5.03 -3.49 4.97
N PHE A 48 4.76 -4.78 4.74
CA PHE A 48 3.56 -5.41 5.25
C PHE A 48 3.60 -5.58 6.76
N SER A 49 4.75 -5.99 7.31
CA SER A 49 4.90 -6.26 8.74
C SER A 49 4.67 -5.01 9.60
N MET A 50 5.02 -3.84 9.09
CA MET A 50 4.84 -2.56 9.76
C MET A 50 3.49 -1.92 9.45
N GLY A 51 2.72 -2.49 8.54
CA GLY A 51 1.42 -1.97 8.16
C GLY A 51 0.36 -2.12 9.25
N TYR A 52 -0.66 -1.28 9.19
CA TYR A 52 -1.75 -1.28 10.16
C TYR A 52 -3.02 -0.73 9.51
N ASN A 53 -4.12 -0.84 10.26
CA ASN A 53 -5.45 -0.48 9.74
C ASN A 53 -5.95 0.89 10.23
N TYR A 54 -5.06 1.82 10.46
CA TYR A 54 -5.42 3.16 10.93
C TYR A 54 -6.45 3.81 9.99
N ASN A 55 -7.44 4.47 10.56
CA ASN A 55 -8.57 5.06 9.84
C ASN A 55 -9.41 4.04 9.04
N GLY A 56 -9.42 2.78 9.46
CA GLY A 56 -10.19 1.73 8.81
C GLY A 56 -9.68 1.33 7.43
N LYS A 57 -8.45 1.68 7.08
CA LYS A 57 -7.85 1.27 5.81
C LYS A 57 -7.58 -0.22 5.81
N LEU A 58 -7.98 -0.88 4.74
CA LEU A 58 -7.71 -2.30 4.56
C LEU A 58 -6.28 -2.48 4.03
N ARG A 59 -5.66 -3.60 4.40
CA ARG A 59 -4.28 -3.90 3.98
C ARG A 59 -4.29 -4.51 2.59
N SER A 60 -3.26 -4.20 1.82
CA SER A 60 -3.12 -4.62 0.44
C SER A 60 -2.68 -6.07 0.31
N ALA A 61 -2.79 -6.61 -0.90
CA ALA A 61 -2.21 -7.91 -1.23
C ALA A 61 -0.68 -7.86 -1.22
N GLU A 62 -0.08 -9.02 -1.06
CA GLU A 62 1.36 -9.23 -1.28
C GLU A 62 1.55 -10.17 -2.46
N LEU A 63 2.45 -9.80 -3.35
CA LEU A 63 2.80 -10.58 -4.52
C LEU A 63 4.28 -10.93 -4.45
N LEU A 64 4.60 -12.16 -4.84
CA LEU A 64 5.99 -12.61 -4.96
C LEU A 64 6.38 -12.59 -6.44
N LEU A 65 7.36 -11.76 -6.78
CA LEU A 65 7.97 -11.75 -8.11
C LEU A 65 9.15 -12.71 -8.10
N ARG A 66 9.07 -13.76 -8.91
CA ARG A 66 10.13 -14.76 -9.00
C ARG A 66 11.18 -14.34 -10.03
N GLU A 67 12.36 -14.96 -9.95
CA GLU A 67 13.46 -14.67 -10.86
C GLU A 67 13.13 -14.94 -12.33
N ASP A 68 12.22 -15.89 -12.60
CA ASP A 68 11.77 -16.20 -13.96
C ASP A 68 10.75 -15.20 -14.50
N GLY A 69 10.39 -14.17 -13.73
CA GLY A 69 9.40 -13.16 -14.10
C GLY A 69 7.96 -13.51 -13.75
N SER A 70 7.69 -14.70 -13.23
CA SER A 70 6.36 -15.08 -12.78
C SER A 70 5.97 -14.35 -11.49
N VAL A 71 4.67 -14.13 -11.29
CA VAL A 71 4.13 -13.45 -10.12
C VAL A 71 3.13 -14.36 -9.44
N GLU A 72 3.28 -14.53 -8.13
CA GLU A 72 2.38 -15.33 -7.32
C GLU A 72 1.79 -14.48 -6.20
N MET A 73 0.48 -14.54 -6.01
CA MET A 73 -0.16 -13.89 -4.85
C MET A 73 0.07 -14.76 -3.62
N ILE A 74 0.91 -14.28 -2.71
CA ILE A 74 1.22 -14.99 -1.46
C ILE A 74 0.33 -14.56 -0.31
N ARG A 75 -0.35 -13.42 -0.44
CA ARG A 75 -1.34 -12.94 0.52
C ARG A 75 -2.38 -12.12 -0.24
N ARG A 76 -3.67 -12.47 -0.08
CA ARG A 76 -4.73 -11.68 -0.70
C ARG A 76 -4.93 -10.34 0.04
N ALA A 77 -5.51 -9.38 -0.65
CA ALA A 77 -5.93 -8.13 -0.02
C ALA A 77 -7.01 -8.38 1.04
N GLU A 78 -7.04 -7.53 2.06
CA GLU A 78 -8.07 -7.60 3.09
C GLU A 78 -9.44 -7.17 2.55
N THR A 79 -10.48 -7.74 3.14
CA THR A 79 -11.87 -7.36 2.94
C THR A 79 -12.44 -6.80 4.26
N PRO A 80 -13.60 -6.12 4.24
CA PRO A 80 -14.24 -5.70 5.48
C PRO A 80 -14.46 -6.84 6.46
N LYS A 81 -14.74 -8.04 5.97
CA LYS A 81 -14.91 -9.23 6.81
C LYS A 81 -13.65 -9.56 7.60
N ASP A 82 -12.47 -9.40 6.99
CA ASP A 82 -11.20 -9.60 7.68
C ASP A 82 -11.00 -8.56 8.78
N TYR A 83 -11.34 -7.32 8.50
CA TYR A 83 -11.20 -6.22 9.44
C TYR A 83 -12.02 -6.44 10.71
N PHE A 84 -13.23 -7.00 10.56
CA PHE A 84 -14.13 -7.28 11.67
C PHE A 84 -14.08 -8.74 12.17
N ALA A 85 -13.05 -9.50 11.78
CA ALA A 85 -12.99 -10.94 12.02
C ALA A 85 -13.04 -11.32 13.51
N THR A 86 -12.53 -10.45 14.39
CA THR A 86 -12.50 -10.72 15.83
C THR A 86 -13.76 -10.26 16.57
N PHE A 87 -14.68 -9.59 15.87
CA PHE A 87 -15.94 -9.17 16.47
C PHE A 87 -16.91 -10.36 16.53
N ASP A 88 -17.63 -10.46 17.63
CA ASP A 88 -18.62 -11.50 17.85
C ASP A 88 -20.05 -10.93 17.67
N PHE A 89 -20.35 -10.56 16.43
CA PHE A 89 -21.68 -10.08 16.05
C PHE A 89 -22.37 -11.15 15.20
N THR A 90 -23.11 -12.02 15.85
CA THR A 90 -23.84 -13.09 15.17
C THR A 90 -24.75 -12.52 14.08
N GLY A 91 -24.59 -13.00 12.85
CA GLY A 91 -25.38 -12.59 11.69
C GLY A 91 -24.91 -11.30 11.02
N LEU A 92 -24.01 -10.52 11.64
CA LEU A 92 -23.54 -9.26 11.06
C LEU A 92 -22.84 -9.47 9.72
N PHE A 93 -21.99 -10.48 9.63
CA PHE A 93 -21.19 -10.72 8.43
C PHE A 93 -21.97 -11.37 7.29
N ASP A 94 -23.17 -11.84 7.54
CA ASP A 94 -24.00 -12.40 6.47
C ASP A 94 -24.39 -11.35 5.45
N ASP A 95 -24.51 -10.08 5.89
CA ASP A 95 -24.82 -8.94 5.03
C ASP A 95 -23.61 -8.40 4.28
N LEU A 96 -22.40 -8.85 4.63
CA LEU A 96 -21.17 -8.36 4.04
C LEU A 96 -20.57 -9.30 2.98
N LYS A 97 -21.29 -10.32 2.59
CA LYS A 97 -20.85 -11.31 1.61
C LYS A 97 -20.86 -10.78 0.17
#